data_da347bf4f5192788a8104c5c2bf019c7
#
_entry.id   da347bf4f5192788a8104c5c2bf019c7
#
_cell.length_a   1.000
_cell.length_b   1.000
_cell.length_c   1.000
_cell.angle_alpha   90.00
_cell.angle_beta   90.00
_cell.angle_gamma   90.00
#
_symmetry.space_group_name_H-M   'P 1'
#
loop_
_entity.id
_entity.type
_entity.pdbx_description
1 polymer ?
#
loop_
_entity_poly.entity_id
_entity_poly.type
_entity_poly.pdbx_seq_one_letter_code
_entity_poly.pdbx_strand_id
1 'polypeptide(L)'
;ELSNLYIYKLAVIANMKLQSLRSCGDIAVSVYSGWFAYSTFDHDWVKQQMEETSVNDVLEKNWPGLHIEPLQAPENMEVLIGWTGSPASSPHLVSEVKRLKSDPSFYGDFLDQSHACVESLIQAFKTNNIKGVQKMIRINRRIIQSMDNEASVEIETDKLKKLCDVGEKHGGASKTSGAGGGDCGITI
;
A
#
# COMPACT_ATOMS: atom_id res chain seq x y z
N GLU A 1 -28.69 -8.46 -1.72
CA GLU A 1 -27.26 -8.66 -1.37
C GLU A 1 -26.55 -7.33 -1.39
N LEU A 2 -25.75 -7.03 -0.37
CA LEU A 2 -24.97 -5.78 -0.31
C LEU A 2 -23.77 -5.90 -1.26
N SER A 3 -23.47 -4.83 -2.00
CA SER A 3 -22.28 -4.79 -2.85
C SER A 3 -20.98 -4.72 -2.00
N ASN A 4 -19.86 -5.23 -2.54
CA ASN A 4 -18.56 -5.12 -1.87
C ASN A 4 -18.19 -3.66 -1.58
N LEU A 5 -18.51 -2.72 -2.48
CA LEU A 5 -18.28 -1.30 -2.26
C LEU A 5 -19.06 -0.76 -1.06
N TYR A 6 -20.30 -1.19 -0.89
CA TYR A 6 -21.12 -0.79 0.25
C TYR A 6 -20.55 -1.34 1.56
N ILE A 7 -20.17 -2.62 1.58
CA ILE A 7 -19.55 -3.27 2.74
C ILE A 7 -18.22 -2.59 3.10
N TYR A 8 -17.39 -2.30 2.10
CA TYR A 8 -16.14 -1.58 2.28
C TYR A 8 -16.35 -0.21 2.93
N LYS A 9 -17.23 0.61 2.37
CA LYS A 9 -17.54 1.94 2.90
C LYS A 9 -18.06 1.89 4.34
N LEU A 10 -18.95 0.94 4.62
CA LEU A 10 -19.50 0.76 5.97
C LEU A 10 -18.40 0.38 6.98
N ALA A 11 -17.51 -0.54 6.61
CA ALA A 11 -16.40 -0.95 7.44
C ALA A 11 -15.40 0.20 7.68
N VAL A 12 -15.14 1.01 6.65
CA VAL A 12 -14.31 2.22 6.76
C VAL A 12 -14.93 3.24 7.71
N ILE A 13 -16.23 3.55 7.58
CA ILE A 13 -16.93 4.47 8.48
C ILE A 13 -16.87 3.98 9.94
N ALA A 14 -17.07 2.67 10.17
CA ALA A 14 -16.94 2.08 11.50
C ALA A 14 -15.51 2.23 12.05
N ASN A 15 -14.49 1.97 11.21
CA ASN A 15 -13.08 2.12 11.58
C ASN A 15 -12.73 3.58 11.91
N MET A 16 -13.19 4.55 11.10
CA MET A 16 -12.94 5.98 11.31
C MET A 16 -13.51 6.49 12.63
N LYS A 17 -14.58 5.88 13.15
CA LYS A 17 -15.14 6.22 14.47
C LYS A 17 -14.31 5.69 15.65
N LEU A 18 -13.50 4.67 15.42
CA LEU A 18 -12.75 3.98 16.47
C LEU A 18 -11.27 4.34 16.48
N GLN A 19 -10.69 4.68 15.35
CA GLN A 19 -9.26 4.86 15.17
C GLN A 19 -8.92 6.07 14.31
N SER A 20 -7.68 6.57 14.44
CA SER A 20 -7.13 7.58 13.54
C SER A 20 -7.02 7.06 12.10
N LEU A 21 -7.11 8.00 11.15
CA LEU A 21 -7.05 7.80 9.70
C LEU A 21 -5.91 6.88 9.26
N ARG A 22 -6.27 5.84 8.49
CA ARG A 22 -5.35 4.90 7.84
C ARG A 22 -5.69 4.84 6.36
N SER A 23 -4.84 4.21 5.55
CA SER A 23 -5.10 4.02 4.11
C SER A 23 -6.35 3.19 3.81
N CYS A 24 -6.82 2.38 4.78
CA CYS A 24 -7.95 1.46 4.65
C CYS A 24 -7.78 0.40 3.53
N GLY A 25 -6.56 0.20 3.04
CA GLY A 25 -6.26 -0.85 2.07
C GLY A 25 -6.44 -2.27 2.64
N ASP A 26 -6.18 -2.45 3.93
CA ASP A 26 -6.43 -3.69 4.68
C ASP A 26 -7.93 -4.05 4.72
N ILE A 27 -8.79 -3.05 4.89
CA ILE A 27 -10.25 -3.22 4.80
C ILE A 27 -10.66 -3.61 3.38
N ALA A 28 -10.07 -2.97 2.36
CA ALA A 28 -10.35 -3.30 0.98
C ALA A 28 -9.98 -4.75 0.66
N VAL A 29 -8.79 -5.21 1.08
CA VAL A 29 -8.36 -6.62 0.91
C VAL A 29 -9.33 -7.59 1.59
N SER A 30 -9.79 -7.26 2.78
CA SER A 30 -10.71 -8.12 3.54
C SER A 30 -12.09 -8.26 2.87
N VAL A 31 -12.54 -7.23 2.15
CA VAL A 31 -13.86 -7.22 1.49
C VAL A 31 -13.80 -7.78 0.07
N TYR A 32 -12.78 -7.38 -0.71
CA TYR A 32 -12.71 -7.73 -2.13
C TYR A 32 -11.95 -9.02 -2.40
N SER A 33 -10.98 -9.37 -1.52
CA SER A 33 -10.02 -10.46 -1.71
C SER A 33 -9.27 -10.40 -3.06
N GLY A 34 -8.27 -11.27 -3.25
CA GLY A 34 -7.50 -11.31 -4.49
C GLY A 34 -6.60 -10.08 -4.71
N TRP A 35 -6.39 -9.72 -5.97
CA TRP A 35 -5.55 -8.60 -6.40
C TRP A 35 -6.40 -7.45 -6.92
N PHE A 36 -6.03 -6.24 -6.58
CA PHE A 36 -6.69 -5.04 -7.11
C PHE A 36 -5.77 -3.83 -7.05
N ALA A 37 -5.97 -2.91 -7.98
CA ALA A 37 -5.43 -1.56 -7.87
C ALA A 37 -6.31 -0.76 -6.89
N TYR A 38 -5.66 -0.09 -5.94
CA TYR A 38 -6.35 0.65 -4.90
C TYR A 38 -5.82 2.07 -4.78
N SER A 39 -6.73 3.03 -4.81
CA SER A 39 -6.46 4.40 -4.37
C SER A 39 -7.37 4.74 -3.21
N THR A 40 -6.80 5.32 -2.16
CA THR A 40 -7.59 5.75 -1.01
C THR A 40 -8.44 6.96 -1.35
N PHE A 41 -9.48 7.16 -0.56
CA PHE A 41 -10.44 8.26 -0.69
C PHE A 41 -9.93 9.54 0.01
N ASP A 42 -10.60 10.67 -0.27
CA ASP A 42 -10.41 11.91 0.47
C ASP A 42 -11.02 11.77 1.89
N HIS A 43 -10.13 11.61 2.85
CA HIS A 43 -10.49 11.38 4.25
C HIS A 43 -11.21 12.57 4.89
N ASP A 44 -10.78 13.79 4.57
CA ASP A 44 -11.37 15.00 5.14
C ASP A 44 -12.79 15.19 4.60
N TRP A 45 -12.99 14.92 3.32
CA TRP A 45 -14.31 14.94 2.71
C TRP A 45 -15.25 13.91 3.35
N VAL A 46 -14.83 12.65 3.52
CA VAL A 46 -15.68 11.62 4.14
C VAL A 46 -16.01 11.99 5.58
N LYS A 47 -15.01 12.48 6.34
CA LYS A 47 -15.23 12.95 7.71
C LYS A 47 -16.26 14.06 7.78
N GLN A 48 -16.15 15.07 6.92
CA GLN A 48 -17.13 16.15 6.82
C GLN A 48 -18.52 15.61 6.52
N GLN A 49 -18.65 14.70 5.55
CA GLN A 49 -19.94 14.11 5.22
C GLN A 49 -20.56 13.34 6.39
N MET A 50 -19.75 12.64 7.18
CA MET A 50 -20.23 11.93 8.38
C MET A 50 -20.73 12.87 9.48
N GLU A 51 -20.28 14.11 9.51
CA GLU A 51 -20.74 15.14 10.45
C GLU A 51 -22.01 15.84 9.96
N GLU A 52 -22.18 16.00 8.64
CA GLU A 52 -23.24 16.78 8.01
C GLU A 52 -24.47 15.96 7.60
N THR A 53 -24.30 14.64 7.34
CA THR A 53 -25.36 13.82 6.77
C THR A 53 -25.51 12.47 7.51
N SER A 54 -26.55 11.71 7.14
CA SER A 54 -26.71 10.36 7.68
C SER A 54 -25.66 9.38 7.13
N VAL A 55 -25.39 8.31 7.87
CA VAL A 55 -24.49 7.24 7.40
C VAL A 55 -24.94 6.66 6.06
N ASN A 56 -26.25 6.48 5.85
CA ASN A 56 -26.79 5.99 4.60
C ASN A 56 -26.48 6.93 3.44
N ASP A 57 -26.62 8.24 3.63
CA ASP A 57 -26.30 9.22 2.60
C ASP A 57 -24.80 9.18 2.24
N VAL A 58 -23.91 9.03 3.24
CA VAL A 58 -22.48 8.90 3.00
C VAL A 58 -22.14 7.65 2.18
N LEU A 59 -22.82 6.53 2.47
CA LEU A 59 -22.61 5.25 1.76
C LEU A 59 -23.04 5.33 0.28
N GLU A 60 -24.10 6.07 -0.03
CA GLU A 60 -24.63 6.25 -1.39
C GLU A 60 -23.76 7.17 -2.27
N LYS A 61 -23.04 8.14 -1.65
CA LYS A 61 -22.23 9.12 -2.39
C LYS A 61 -20.99 8.47 -3.00
N ASN A 62 -20.52 9.02 -4.11
CA ASN A 62 -19.19 8.72 -4.60
C ASN A 62 -18.13 9.38 -3.71
N TRP A 63 -17.17 8.59 -3.23
CA TRP A 63 -16.08 9.11 -2.40
C TRP A 63 -14.94 9.61 -3.28
N PRO A 64 -14.58 10.91 -3.22
CA PRO A 64 -13.50 11.45 -4.02
C PRO A 64 -12.18 10.68 -3.81
N GLY A 65 -11.48 10.36 -4.88
CA GLY A 65 -10.21 9.65 -4.84
C GLY A 65 -10.32 8.13 -4.70
N LEU A 66 -11.43 7.59 -4.20
CA LEU A 66 -11.58 6.14 -4.04
C LEU A 66 -11.60 5.44 -5.39
N HIS A 67 -10.65 4.53 -5.58
CA HIS A 67 -10.62 3.65 -6.73
C HIS A 67 -10.26 2.23 -6.30
N ILE A 68 -11.04 1.25 -6.73
CA ILE A 68 -10.81 -0.18 -6.47
C ILE A 68 -11.08 -0.92 -7.78
N GLU A 69 -10.02 -1.37 -8.43
CA GLU A 69 -10.08 -2.09 -9.71
C GLU A 69 -9.52 -3.49 -9.52
N PRO A 70 -10.34 -4.56 -9.66
CA PRO A 70 -9.85 -5.94 -9.60
C PRO A 70 -8.80 -6.20 -10.68
N LEU A 71 -7.74 -6.92 -10.29
CA LEU A 71 -6.67 -7.34 -11.19
C LEU A 71 -6.56 -8.86 -11.15
N GLN A 72 -6.16 -9.45 -12.27
CA GLN A 72 -5.77 -10.85 -12.31
C GLN A 72 -4.26 -10.99 -12.12
N ALA A 73 -3.85 -11.91 -11.24
CA ALA A 73 -2.44 -12.24 -11.14
C ALA A 73 -1.94 -12.80 -12.47
N PRO A 74 -0.73 -12.42 -12.91
CA PRO A 74 -0.10 -13.08 -14.05
C PRO A 74 -0.02 -14.59 -13.88
N GLU A 75 -0.11 -15.33 -14.98
CA GLU A 75 0.05 -16.78 -14.97
C GLU A 75 1.40 -17.18 -14.36
N ASN A 76 1.38 -18.24 -13.56
CA ASN A 76 2.56 -18.76 -12.84
C ASN A 76 3.19 -17.77 -11.84
N MET A 77 2.46 -16.73 -11.43
CA MET A 77 2.91 -15.85 -10.36
C MET A 77 2.71 -16.52 -8.99
N GLU A 78 3.82 -16.75 -8.30
CA GLU A 78 3.81 -17.21 -6.92
C GLU A 78 4.22 -16.08 -5.98
N VAL A 79 3.63 -16.05 -4.79
CA VAL A 79 3.96 -15.07 -3.75
C VAL A 79 4.42 -15.80 -2.50
N LEU A 80 5.65 -15.53 -2.10
CA LEU A 80 6.18 -15.99 -0.83
C LEU A 80 6.16 -14.87 0.18
N ILE A 81 5.77 -15.16 1.40
CA ILE A 81 5.71 -14.22 2.51
C ILE A 81 6.66 -14.71 3.61
N GLY A 82 7.61 -13.87 4.00
CA GLY A 82 8.51 -14.14 5.11
C GLY A 82 8.26 -13.17 6.25
N TRP A 83 8.01 -13.70 7.45
CA TRP A 83 7.84 -12.89 8.64
C TRP A 83 9.14 -12.69 9.42
N THR A 84 9.42 -11.45 9.82
CA THR A 84 10.65 -11.10 10.57
C THR A 84 10.65 -11.54 12.03
N GLY A 85 9.52 -11.98 12.55
CA GLY A 85 9.34 -12.31 13.97
C GLY A 85 9.11 -11.09 14.88
N SER A 86 8.97 -9.90 14.31
CA SER A 86 8.75 -8.66 15.05
C SER A 86 7.72 -7.79 14.33
N PRO A 87 6.69 -7.28 15.03
CA PRO A 87 5.71 -6.39 14.44
C PRO A 87 6.34 -5.03 14.09
N ALA A 88 5.85 -4.39 13.02
CA ALA A 88 6.21 -3.03 12.67
C ALA A 88 5.44 -2.00 13.49
N SER A 89 6.10 -0.85 13.79
CA SER A 89 5.46 0.31 14.39
C SER A 89 5.14 1.37 13.34
N SER A 90 4.10 1.13 12.54
CA SER A 90 3.67 2.04 11.48
C SER A 90 3.47 3.51 11.91
N PRO A 91 2.90 3.84 13.10
CA PRO A 91 2.76 5.22 13.54
C PRO A 91 4.09 5.97 13.68
N HIS A 92 5.13 5.30 14.18
CA HIS A 92 6.48 5.90 14.29
C HIS A 92 7.05 6.21 12.89
N LEU A 93 7.00 5.25 11.98
CA LEU A 93 7.47 5.42 10.60
C LEU A 93 6.74 6.57 9.89
N VAL A 94 5.42 6.65 10.02
CA VAL A 94 4.63 7.74 9.44
C VAL A 94 5.02 9.10 10.01
N SER A 95 5.33 9.20 11.32
CA SER A 95 5.76 10.46 11.93
C SER A 95 7.10 10.93 11.39
N GLU A 96 8.04 10.03 11.19
CA GLU A 96 9.35 10.33 10.63
C GLU A 96 9.27 10.72 9.15
N VAL A 97 8.49 9.98 8.35
CA VAL A 97 8.26 10.32 6.94
C VAL A 97 7.58 11.70 6.78
N LYS A 98 6.74 12.12 7.73
CA LYS A 98 6.19 13.48 7.72
C LYS A 98 7.26 14.56 7.79
N ARG A 99 8.44 14.29 8.36
CA ARG A 99 9.57 15.22 8.38
C ARG A 99 10.17 15.43 6.98
N LEU A 100 10.08 14.42 6.09
CA LEU A 100 10.53 14.56 4.69
C LEU A 100 9.70 15.55 3.89
N LYS A 101 8.48 15.87 4.32
CA LYS A 101 7.67 16.93 3.72
C LYS A 101 8.30 18.32 3.88
N SER A 102 9.29 18.47 4.77
CA SER A 102 10.08 19.70 4.90
C SER A 102 11.12 19.88 3.79
N ASP A 103 11.42 18.81 3.02
CA ASP A 103 12.14 18.90 1.74
C ASP A 103 11.17 18.62 0.58
N PRO A 104 10.54 19.67 0.01
CA PRO A 104 9.54 19.50 -1.05
C PRO A 104 10.11 18.88 -2.33
N SER A 105 11.41 19.06 -2.60
CA SER A 105 12.06 18.53 -3.81
C SER A 105 12.17 17.00 -3.71
N PHE A 106 12.79 16.50 -2.65
CA PHE A 106 12.93 15.05 -2.43
C PHE A 106 11.57 14.37 -2.33
N TYR A 107 10.66 14.96 -1.55
CA TYR A 107 9.32 14.35 -1.36
C TYR A 107 8.50 14.34 -2.64
N GLY A 108 8.59 15.38 -3.48
CA GLY A 108 7.96 15.45 -4.79
C GLY A 108 8.49 14.36 -5.73
N ASP A 109 9.81 14.27 -5.88
CA ASP A 109 10.47 13.24 -6.70
C ASP A 109 10.13 11.82 -6.24
N PHE A 110 10.07 11.60 -4.92
CA PHE A 110 9.66 10.30 -4.36
C PHE A 110 8.22 9.94 -4.75
N LEU A 111 7.28 10.88 -4.63
CA LEU A 111 5.88 10.65 -5.00
C LEU A 111 5.73 10.35 -6.49
N ASP A 112 6.40 11.11 -7.35
CA ASP A 112 6.35 10.92 -8.81
C ASP A 112 6.92 9.57 -9.22
N GLN A 113 8.08 9.18 -8.68
CA GLN A 113 8.68 7.87 -8.92
C GLN A 113 7.80 6.73 -8.40
N SER A 114 7.23 6.88 -7.20
CA SER A 114 6.35 5.89 -6.59
C SER A 114 5.08 5.71 -7.42
N HIS A 115 4.46 6.81 -7.85
CA HIS A 115 3.27 6.79 -8.70
C HIS A 115 3.56 6.10 -10.04
N ALA A 116 4.60 6.51 -10.76
CA ALA A 116 4.99 5.90 -12.04
C ALA A 116 5.31 4.40 -11.89
N CYS A 117 5.92 4.00 -10.77
CA CYS A 117 6.21 2.60 -10.49
C CYS A 117 4.91 1.80 -10.28
N VAL A 118 3.95 2.32 -9.50
CA VAL A 118 2.67 1.66 -9.24
C VAL A 118 1.85 1.54 -10.53
N GLU A 119 1.75 2.60 -11.34
CA GLU A 119 1.06 2.56 -12.64
C GLU A 119 1.67 1.50 -13.56
N SER A 120 3.01 1.44 -13.63
CA SER A 120 3.71 0.42 -14.42
C SER A 120 3.47 -0.99 -13.88
N LEU A 121 3.36 -1.17 -12.57
CA LEU A 121 3.02 -2.43 -11.94
C LEU A 121 1.60 -2.87 -12.31
N ILE A 122 0.62 -1.97 -12.24
CA ILE A 122 -0.77 -2.22 -12.65
C ILE A 122 -0.82 -2.66 -14.12
N GLN A 123 -0.09 -1.98 -15.00
CA GLN A 123 -0.01 -2.37 -16.42
C GLN A 123 0.63 -3.74 -16.62
N ALA A 124 1.64 -4.09 -15.82
CA ALA A 124 2.25 -5.42 -15.88
C ALA A 124 1.26 -6.53 -15.47
N PHE A 125 0.40 -6.29 -14.48
CA PHE A 125 -0.71 -7.19 -14.15
C PHE A 125 -1.71 -7.31 -15.31
N LYS A 126 -2.19 -6.18 -15.84
CA LYS A 126 -3.18 -6.13 -16.94
C LYS A 126 -2.69 -6.82 -18.23
N THR A 127 -1.38 -6.87 -18.44
CA THR A 127 -0.76 -7.48 -19.62
C THR A 127 -0.17 -8.87 -19.37
N ASN A 128 -0.49 -9.51 -18.24
CA ASN A 128 0.03 -10.83 -17.86
C ASN A 128 1.57 -10.93 -17.93
N ASN A 129 2.27 -9.86 -17.50
CA ASN A 129 3.71 -9.72 -17.64
C ASN A 129 4.43 -9.91 -16.31
N ILE A 130 4.72 -11.15 -15.92
CA ILE A 130 5.41 -11.48 -14.66
C ILE A 130 6.80 -10.81 -14.54
N LYS A 131 7.56 -10.72 -15.63
CA LYS A 131 8.86 -10.03 -15.62
C LYS A 131 8.72 -8.54 -15.37
N GLY A 132 7.65 -7.94 -15.90
CA GLY A 132 7.27 -6.55 -15.62
C GLY A 132 6.94 -6.36 -14.15
N VAL A 133 6.13 -7.25 -13.55
CA VAL A 133 5.82 -7.25 -12.12
C VAL A 133 7.09 -7.31 -11.29
N GLN A 134 7.95 -8.30 -11.53
CA GLN A 134 9.21 -8.45 -10.81
C GLN A 134 10.12 -7.21 -10.93
N LYS A 135 10.19 -6.62 -12.13
CA LYS A 135 10.95 -5.38 -12.36
C LYS A 135 10.41 -4.24 -11.49
N MET A 136 9.09 -4.06 -11.43
CA MET A 136 8.48 -2.97 -10.66
C MET A 136 8.61 -3.20 -9.14
N ILE A 137 8.51 -4.43 -8.67
CA ILE A 137 8.80 -4.78 -7.26
C ILE A 137 10.21 -4.36 -6.86
N ARG A 138 11.22 -4.65 -7.69
CA ARG A 138 12.61 -4.23 -7.44
C ARG A 138 12.78 -2.72 -7.47
N ILE A 139 12.11 -2.03 -8.40
CA ILE A 139 12.13 -0.56 -8.47
C ILE A 139 11.48 0.03 -7.22
N ASN A 140 10.31 -0.47 -6.83
CA ASN A 140 9.61 -0.02 -5.64
C ASN A 140 10.46 -0.21 -4.36
N ARG A 141 11.15 -1.36 -4.21
CA ARG A 141 12.10 -1.59 -3.11
C ARG A 141 13.15 -0.48 -3.06
N ARG A 142 13.77 -0.10 -4.20
CA ARG A 142 14.79 0.96 -4.24
C ARG A 142 14.21 2.34 -3.91
N ILE A 143 13.01 2.65 -4.37
CA ILE A 143 12.32 3.90 -4.04
C ILE A 143 12.07 3.97 -2.53
N ILE A 144 11.66 2.86 -1.89
CA ILE A 144 11.48 2.80 -0.45
C ILE A 144 12.82 2.95 0.29
N GLN A 145 13.87 2.28 -0.17
CA GLN A 145 15.23 2.41 0.40
C GLN A 145 15.82 3.82 0.29
N SER A 146 15.43 4.61 -0.72
CA SER A 146 15.88 6.01 -0.79
C SER A 146 15.36 6.85 0.38
N MET A 147 14.19 6.49 0.92
CA MET A 147 13.65 7.14 2.12
C MET A 147 14.42 6.80 3.40
N ASP A 148 15.00 5.60 3.50
CA ASP A 148 15.81 5.21 4.66
C ASP A 148 16.99 6.16 4.84
N ASN A 149 17.63 6.55 3.73
CA ASN A 149 18.80 7.43 3.75
C ASN A 149 18.43 8.88 4.13
N GLU A 150 17.35 9.41 3.55
CA GLU A 150 16.95 10.82 3.75
C GLU A 150 16.20 11.06 5.06
N ALA A 151 15.35 10.10 5.46
CA ALA A 151 14.55 10.24 6.69
C ALA A 151 15.32 9.80 7.95
N SER A 152 16.48 9.16 7.79
CA SER A 152 17.16 8.44 8.88
C SER A 152 16.23 7.45 9.60
N VAL A 153 15.36 6.78 8.83
CA VAL A 153 14.38 5.82 9.31
C VAL A 153 14.73 4.46 8.75
N GLU A 154 14.75 3.45 9.57
CA GLU A 154 15.01 2.07 9.15
C GLU A 154 13.71 1.42 8.64
N ILE A 155 13.32 1.71 7.38
CA ILE A 155 12.15 1.08 6.75
C ILE A 155 12.47 -0.37 6.37
N GLU A 156 13.62 -0.60 5.74
CA GLU A 156 14.11 -1.96 5.45
C GLU A 156 15.08 -2.41 6.54
N THR A 157 14.55 -2.96 7.64
CA THR A 157 15.36 -3.49 8.74
C THR A 157 16.31 -4.60 8.26
N ASP A 158 17.38 -4.89 9.02
CA ASP A 158 18.34 -5.95 8.71
C ASP A 158 17.67 -7.30 8.41
N LYS A 159 16.59 -7.63 9.13
CA LYS A 159 15.82 -8.87 8.91
C LYS A 159 15.04 -8.83 7.59
N LEU A 160 14.38 -7.70 7.28
CA LEU A 160 13.68 -7.50 6.00
C LEU A 160 14.67 -7.55 4.84
N LYS A 161 15.79 -6.86 4.97
CA LYS A 161 16.87 -6.90 3.98
C LYS A 161 17.32 -8.34 3.70
N LYS A 162 17.55 -9.12 4.75
CA LYS A 162 17.96 -10.51 4.65
C LYS A 162 16.92 -11.38 3.95
N LEU A 163 15.63 -11.21 4.28
CA LEU A 163 14.52 -11.89 3.60
C LEU A 163 14.48 -11.55 2.11
N CYS A 164 14.55 -10.26 1.79
CA CYS A 164 14.51 -9.79 0.41
C CYS A 164 15.74 -10.28 -0.38
N ASP A 165 16.94 -10.21 0.18
CA ASP A 165 18.18 -10.64 -0.47
C ASP A 165 18.18 -12.17 -0.75
N VAL A 166 17.58 -12.97 0.14
CA VAL A 166 17.38 -14.41 -0.10
C VAL A 166 16.43 -14.64 -1.27
N GLY A 167 15.28 -13.93 -1.31
CA GLY A 167 14.34 -14.03 -2.44
C GLY A 167 14.98 -13.64 -3.77
N GLU A 168 15.73 -12.54 -3.81
CA GLU A 168 16.46 -12.09 -5.00
C GLU A 168 17.52 -13.10 -5.45
N LYS A 169 18.27 -13.70 -4.52
CA LYS A 169 19.28 -14.73 -4.82
C LYS A 169 18.69 -15.96 -5.50
N HIS A 170 17.43 -16.27 -5.24
CA HIS A 170 16.72 -17.40 -5.84
C HIS A 170 15.85 -17.01 -7.06
N GLY A 171 16.06 -15.83 -7.61
CA GLY A 171 15.44 -15.39 -8.88
C GLY A 171 14.12 -14.66 -8.73
N GLY A 172 13.61 -14.52 -7.51
CA GLY A 172 12.42 -13.72 -7.22
C GLY A 172 12.69 -12.22 -7.20
N ALA A 173 11.65 -11.42 -7.08
CA ALA A 173 11.71 -10.00 -6.83
C ALA A 173 11.10 -9.70 -5.46
N SER A 174 11.84 -9.04 -4.60
CA SER A 174 11.51 -8.95 -3.19
C SER A 174 11.44 -7.52 -2.68
N LYS A 175 10.54 -7.27 -1.71
CA LYS A 175 10.43 -5.99 -0.98
C LYS A 175 9.72 -6.20 0.36
N THR A 176 9.71 -5.18 1.21
CA THR A 176 8.80 -5.15 2.36
C THR A 176 7.34 -5.21 1.91
N SER A 177 6.50 -5.97 2.62
CA SER A 177 5.10 -6.17 2.24
C SER A 177 4.25 -4.90 2.37
N GLY A 178 4.58 -4.04 3.35
CA GLY A 178 3.83 -2.83 3.68
C GLY A 178 4.73 -1.65 4.00
N ALA A 179 4.48 -0.97 5.12
CA ALA A 179 5.19 0.22 5.56
C ALA A 179 6.66 -0.01 5.92
N GLY A 180 7.09 -1.26 6.10
CA GLY A 180 8.43 -1.58 6.59
C GLY A 180 8.56 -1.49 8.10
N GLY A 181 9.79 -1.38 8.60
CA GLY A 181 10.10 -1.32 10.03
C GLY A 181 9.94 -2.65 10.78
N GLY A 182 9.72 -3.75 10.06
CA GLY A 182 9.43 -5.09 10.58
C GLY A 182 8.36 -5.80 9.77
N ASP A 183 7.51 -6.60 10.45
CA ASP A 183 6.47 -7.44 9.84
C ASP A 183 6.99 -8.39 8.76
N CYS A 184 6.50 -8.29 7.56
CA CYS A 184 6.76 -9.24 6.49
C CYS A 184 7.53 -8.63 5.31
N GLY A 185 8.35 -9.47 4.68
CA GLY A 185 8.81 -9.28 3.31
C GLY A 185 8.02 -10.17 2.36
N ILE A 186 7.87 -9.73 1.12
CA ILE A 186 7.27 -10.52 0.03
C ILE A 186 8.30 -10.78 -1.06
N THR A 187 8.15 -11.91 -1.73
CA THR A 187 8.91 -12.28 -2.93
C THR A 187 7.96 -12.79 -4.00
N ILE A 188 8.11 -12.34 -5.24
CA ILE A 188 7.34 -12.75 -6.41
C ILE A 188 8.28 -13.37 -7.45
#